data_2b2a0430ffa00dd42345dfb2f740d691
#
_entry.id   2b2a0430ffa00dd42345dfb2f740d691
#
_cell.length_a   1.000
_cell.length_b   1.000
_cell.length_c   1.000
_cell.angle_alpha   90.00
_cell.angle_beta   90.00
_cell.angle_gamma   90.00
#
_symmetry.space_group_name_H-M   'P 1'
#
loop_
_entity.id
_entity.type
_entity.pdbx_description
1 polymer ?
#
loop_
_entity_poly.entity_id
_entity_poly.type
_entity_poly.pdbx_seq_one_letter_code
_entity_poly.pdbx_strand_id
1 'polypeptide(L)'
;MTGWTGRAADVRMAKLCELTFTAVEYQQLRHAIEDNYYFEFVVDKLPMWGFIGETKLEGGTYRPYLFTHLHFHLAFNGDQLIDATVSTDAKLETVLLDPSSAAAAPNDHAETRESTASRESVEFTYSVTWTHTDVPYSRR
;
A
#
# COMPACT_ATOMS: atom_id res chain seq x y z
N MET A 1 2.24 -16.82 30.91
CA MET A 1 1.25 -17.10 29.85
C MET A 1 0.36 -15.90 29.66
N THR A 2 0.77 -14.99 28.82
CA THR A 2 -0.04 -13.85 28.49
C THR A 2 -1.07 -14.27 27.47
N GLY A 3 -2.23 -14.72 27.97
CA GLY A 3 -3.38 -14.91 27.11
C GLY A 3 -3.70 -13.61 26.41
N TRP A 4 -3.84 -13.65 25.11
CA TRP A 4 -4.33 -12.55 24.32
C TRP A 4 -5.79 -12.30 24.72
N THR A 5 -5.98 -11.43 25.69
CA THR A 5 -7.31 -11.05 26.17
C THR A 5 -7.91 -9.88 25.36
N GLY A 6 -7.19 -9.40 24.35
CA GLY A 6 -7.70 -8.42 23.42
C GLY A 6 -8.71 -9.08 22.48
N ARG A 7 -9.96 -8.65 22.54
CA ARG A 7 -10.88 -8.94 21.45
C ARG A 7 -10.26 -8.43 20.17
N ALA A 8 -10.13 -9.31 19.18
CA ALA A 8 -9.78 -8.91 17.83
C ALA A 8 -10.81 -7.87 17.37
N ALA A 9 -10.41 -6.62 17.31
CA ALA A 9 -11.28 -5.52 16.94
C ALA A 9 -11.00 -5.11 15.50
N ASP A 10 -12.06 -4.96 14.72
CA ASP A 10 -11.97 -4.40 13.39
C ASP A 10 -11.47 -2.96 13.43
N VAL A 11 -10.60 -2.62 12.52
CA VAL A 11 -10.15 -1.25 12.26
C VAL A 11 -10.76 -0.81 10.95
N ARG A 12 -11.60 0.21 10.95
CA ARG A 12 -12.28 0.67 9.73
C ARG A 12 -11.38 1.47 8.83
N MET A 13 -10.67 2.42 9.39
CA MET A 13 -9.68 3.21 8.69
C MET A 13 -8.74 3.85 9.72
N ALA A 14 -7.46 3.65 9.54
CA ALA A 14 -6.44 4.30 10.35
C ALA A 14 -5.30 4.79 9.48
N LYS A 15 -4.67 5.87 9.89
CA LYS A 15 -3.47 6.38 9.24
C LYS A 15 -2.30 5.44 9.56
N LEU A 16 -1.62 4.98 8.52
CA LEU A 16 -0.41 4.18 8.64
C LEU A 16 0.82 5.09 8.68
N CYS A 17 0.97 5.92 7.67
CA CYS A 17 2.07 6.88 7.55
C CYS A 17 1.73 7.92 6.48
N GLU A 18 2.56 8.95 6.45
CA GLU A 18 2.55 9.95 5.39
C GLU A 18 3.97 10.05 4.83
N LEU A 19 4.11 9.91 3.52
CA LEU A 19 5.38 9.93 2.83
C LEU A 19 5.43 11.05 1.81
N THR A 20 6.57 11.69 1.71
CA THR A 20 6.86 12.69 0.70
C THR A 20 7.94 12.13 -0.22
N PHE A 21 7.66 12.08 -1.51
CA PHE A 21 8.58 11.54 -2.50
C PHE A 21 9.40 12.64 -3.17
N THR A 22 10.69 12.40 -3.36
CA THR A 22 11.50 13.21 -4.26
C THR A 22 11.11 12.93 -5.72
N ALA A 23 11.53 13.79 -6.64
CA ALA A 23 11.26 13.58 -8.07
C ALA A 23 11.82 12.24 -8.56
N VAL A 24 12.99 11.84 -8.09
CA VAL A 24 13.62 10.57 -8.45
C VAL A 24 12.83 9.38 -7.88
N GLU A 25 12.44 9.43 -6.61
CA GLU A 25 11.62 8.39 -5.97
C GLU A 25 10.26 8.25 -6.65
N TYR A 26 9.66 9.36 -7.04
CA TYR A 26 8.41 9.39 -7.77
C TYR A 26 8.51 8.67 -9.13
N GLN A 27 9.58 8.91 -9.88
CA GLN A 27 9.86 8.21 -11.13
C GLN A 27 10.09 6.71 -10.91
N GLN A 28 10.85 6.35 -9.89
CA GLN A 28 11.09 4.95 -9.53
C GLN A 28 9.79 4.24 -9.17
N LEU A 29 8.92 4.92 -8.42
CA LEU A 29 7.62 4.38 -8.03
C LEU A 29 6.71 4.17 -9.24
N ARG A 30 6.70 5.10 -10.18
CA ARG A 30 5.98 4.93 -11.44
C ARG A 30 6.44 3.70 -12.21
N HIS A 31 7.74 3.55 -12.41
CA HIS A 31 8.30 2.37 -13.08
C HIS A 31 7.99 1.08 -12.34
N ALA A 32 8.04 1.08 -11.03
CA ALA A 32 7.69 -0.08 -10.23
C ALA A 32 6.22 -0.49 -10.41
N ILE A 33 5.31 0.47 -10.53
CA ILE A 33 3.89 0.19 -10.80
C ILE A 33 3.72 -0.36 -12.22
N GLU A 34 4.37 0.24 -13.22
CA GLU A 34 4.34 -0.22 -14.60
C GLU A 34 4.89 -1.64 -14.75
N ASP A 35 5.89 -2.00 -13.95
CA ASP A 35 6.52 -3.32 -13.93
C ASP A 35 5.83 -4.32 -12.98
N ASN A 36 4.67 -3.96 -12.45
CA ASN A 36 3.86 -4.80 -11.56
C ASN A 36 4.61 -5.27 -10.29
N TYR A 37 5.36 -4.39 -9.67
CA TYR A 37 6.00 -4.69 -8.40
C TYR A 37 4.94 -4.97 -7.33
N TYR A 38 5.28 -5.89 -6.45
CA TYR A 38 4.44 -6.28 -5.33
C TYR A 38 5.21 -6.18 -4.01
N PHE A 39 4.46 -6.10 -2.94
CA PHE A 39 4.98 -6.19 -1.58
C PHE A 39 4.57 -7.51 -0.94
N GLU A 40 5.33 -7.93 0.05
CA GLU A 40 5.01 -9.08 0.88
C GLU A 40 5.11 -8.70 2.35
N PHE A 41 4.09 -9.02 3.12
CA PHE A 41 4.11 -9.00 4.57
C PHE A 41 3.99 -10.41 5.10
N VAL A 42 4.57 -10.66 6.27
CA VAL A 42 4.43 -11.94 6.96
C VAL A 42 3.88 -11.68 8.35
N VAL A 43 2.79 -12.32 8.69
CA VAL A 43 2.20 -12.30 10.02
C VAL A 43 2.03 -13.74 10.50
N ASP A 44 2.58 -14.04 11.66
CA ASP A 44 2.54 -15.40 12.23
C ASP A 44 2.91 -16.50 11.21
N LYS A 45 3.96 -16.27 10.43
CA LYS A 45 4.45 -17.16 9.35
C LYS A 45 3.52 -17.27 8.14
N LEU A 46 2.42 -16.53 8.11
CA LEU A 46 1.53 -16.48 6.95
C LEU A 46 1.93 -15.31 6.05
N PRO A 47 2.29 -15.56 4.79
CA PRO A 47 2.61 -14.49 3.85
C PRO A 47 1.35 -13.82 3.31
N MET A 48 1.41 -12.51 3.18
CA MET A 48 0.42 -11.69 2.50
C MET A 48 1.11 -10.85 1.45
N TRP A 49 0.59 -10.78 0.27
CA TRP A 49 1.19 -9.99 -0.80
C TRP A 49 0.14 -9.23 -1.59
N GLY A 50 0.56 -8.16 -2.24
CA GLY A 50 -0.30 -7.37 -3.12
C GLY A 50 0.52 -6.46 -4.01
N PHE A 51 -0.07 -5.98 -5.08
CA PHE A 51 0.58 -5.02 -5.96
C PHE A 51 0.63 -3.64 -5.31
N ILE A 52 1.67 -2.88 -5.59
CA ILE A 52 1.82 -1.52 -5.06
C ILE A 52 0.94 -0.50 -5.78
N GLY A 53 0.48 -0.82 -6.97
CA GLY A 53 -0.38 0.03 -7.77
C GLY A 53 -0.88 -0.68 -9.02
N GLU A 54 -1.55 0.06 -9.88
CA GLU A 54 -2.04 -0.44 -11.15
C GLU A 54 -1.90 0.62 -12.25
N THR A 55 -1.84 0.18 -13.49
CA THR A 55 -1.94 1.07 -14.65
C THR A 55 -3.34 0.98 -15.23
N LYS A 56 -3.94 2.14 -15.51
CA LYS A 56 -5.25 2.24 -16.16
C LYS A 56 -5.10 2.87 -17.53
N LEU A 57 -5.84 2.34 -18.50
CA LEU A 57 -5.92 2.95 -19.83
C LEU A 57 -6.97 4.06 -19.81
N GLU A 58 -6.54 5.28 -19.95
CA GLU A 58 -7.40 6.46 -19.98
C GLU A 58 -7.06 7.35 -21.17
N GLY A 59 -8.03 7.61 -22.04
CA GLY A 59 -7.82 8.45 -23.22
C GLY A 59 -6.71 7.96 -24.16
N GLY A 60 -6.53 6.63 -24.27
CA GLY A 60 -5.48 6.03 -25.11
C GLY A 60 -4.09 6.01 -24.47
N THR A 61 -3.96 6.45 -23.23
CA THR A 61 -2.69 6.50 -22.49
C THR A 61 -2.79 5.67 -21.20
N TYR A 62 -1.76 4.89 -20.92
CA TYR A 62 -1.65 4.17 -19.64
C TYR A 62 -1.16 5.12 -18.55
N ARG A 63 -1.92 5.18 -17.45
CA ARG A 63 -1.60 6.02 -16.29
C ARG A 63 -1.37 5.16 -15.05
N PRO A 64 -0.24 5.35 -14.34
CA PRO A 64 0.04 4.62 -13.11
C PRO A 64 -0.69 5.24 -11.92
N TYR A 65 -1.33 4.37 -11.14
CA TYR A 65 -2.01 4.71 -9.89
C TYR A 65 -1.37 3.96 -8.73
N LEU A 66 -1.03 4.67 -7.67
CA LEU A 66 -0.51 4.11 -6.44
C LEU A 66 -1.68 3.73 -5.52
N PHE A 67 -1.66 2.51 -4.99
CA PHE A 67 -2.60 2.13 -3.93
C PHE A 67 -2.16 2.73 -2.60
N THR A 68 -3.05 3.45 -1.95
CA THR A 68 -2.76 4.14 -0.68
C THR A 68 -3.50 3.55 0.50
N HIS A 69 -4.37 2.59 0.27
CA HIS A 69 -5.12 1.90 1.31
C HIS A 69 -4.88 0.39 1.26
N LEU A 70 -4.49 -0.17 2.41
CA LEU A 70 -4.33 -1.60 2.60
C LEU A 70 -5.46 -2.14 3.48
N HIS A 71 -6.17 -3.15 3.01
CA HIS A 71 -7.17 -3.84 3.82
C HIS A 71 -6.69 -5.23 4.19
N PHE A 72 -6.51 -5.46 5.50
CA PHE A 72 -6.10 -6.74 6.04
C PHE A 72 -7.31 -7.57 6.44
N HIS A 73 -7.40 -8.78 5.93
CA HIS A 73 -8.40 -9.78 6.30
C HIS A 73 -7.70 -10.87 7.09
N LEU A 74 -8.07 -11.01 8.35
CA LEU A 74 -7.49 -11.99 9.25
C LEU A 74 -8.56 -12.96 9.72
N ALA A 75 -8.30 -14.24 9.56
CA ALA A 75 -9.18 -15.30 10.06
C ALA A 75 -8.56 -16.00 11.26
N PHE A 76 -9.34 -16.20 12.29
CA PHE A 76 -8.87 -16.79 13.55
C PHE A 76 -9.77 -17.93 14.02
N ASN A 77 -9.16 -18.85 14.77
CA ASN A 77 -9.83 -19.89 15.50
C ASN A 77 -9.32 -19.90 16.94
N GLY A 78 -10.15 -19.48 17.89
CA GLY A 78 -9.73 -19.27 19.26
C GLY A 78 -8.68 -18.15 19.37
N ASP A 79 -7.49 -18.49 19.79
CA ASP A 79 -6.34 -17.58 19.92
C ASP A 79 -5.30 -17.76 18.78
N GLN A 80 -5.65 -18.53 17.77
CA GLN A 80 -4.75 -18.87 16.67
C GLN A 80 -5.16 -18.18 15.37
N LEU A 81 -4.19 -17.58 14.70
CA LEU A 81 -4.39 -17.03 13.36
C LEU A 81 -4.35 -18.17 12.34
N ILE A 82 -5.39 -18.27 11.54
CA ILE A 82 -5.55 -19.37 10.56
C ILE A 82 -5.25 -18.89 9.15
N ASP A 83 -5.68 -17.70 8.80
CA ASP A 83 -5.46 -17.14 7.46
C ASP A 83 -5.25 -15.63 7.53
N ALA A 84 -4.46 -15.12 6.62
CA ALA A 84 -4.17 -13.70 6.52
C ALA A 84 -4.02 -13.30 5.05
N THR A 85 -4.79 -12.33 4.63
CA THR A 85 -4.71 -11.75 3.29
C THR A 85 -4.73 -10.24 3.37
N VAL A 86 -4.14 -9.60 2.38
CA VAL A 86 -4.22 -8.16 2.18
C VAL A 86 -4.81 -7.88 0.81
N SER A 87 -5.73 -6.96 0.76
CA SER A 87 -6.29 -6.46 -0.50
C SER A 87 -5.96 -4.99 -0.69
N THR A 88 -5.67 -4.65 -1.92
CA THR A 88 -5.51 -3.28 -2.39
C THR A 88 -6.66 -3.03 -3.36
N ASP A 89 -7.64 -2.25 -2.94
CA ASP A 89 -8.82 -2.00 -3.77
C ASP A 89 -8.66 -0.67 -4.50
N ALA A 90 -8.60 -0.75 -5.82
CA ALA A 90 -8.55 0.41 -6.70
C ALA A 90 -9.75 1.37 -6.56
N LYS A 91 -10.81 0.91 -5.93
CA LYS A 91 -12.01 1.72 -5.71
C LYS A 91 -11.95 2.57 -4.43
N LEU A 92 -11.05 2.23 -3.50
CA LEU A 92 -11.04 2.86 -2.21
C LEU A 92 -10.14 4.10 -2.17
N GLU A 93 -8.86 3.94 -2.40
CA GLU A 93 -7.95 5.08 -2.43
C GLU A 93 -6.75 4.80 -3.34
N THR A 94 -6.66 5.58 -4.39
CA THR A 94 -5.53 5.56 -5.31
C THR A 94 -5.07 6.98 -5.59
N VAL A 95 -3.79 7.14 -5.81
CA VAL A 95 -3.19 8.40 -6.21
C VAL A 95 -2.62 8.25 -7.61
N LEU A 96 -3.05 9.09 -8.52
CA LEU A 96 -2.48 9.18 -9.86
C LEU A 96 -1.06 9.75 -9.77
N LEU A 97 -0.10 9.02 -10.31
CA LEU A 97 1.27 9.51 -10.45
C LEU A 97 1.45 10.17 -11.83
N ASP A 98 1.03 11.43 -11.94
CA ASP A 98 1.11 12.17 -13.20
C ASP A 98 2.55 12.61 -13.50
N PRO A 99 3.07 12.35 -14.72
CA PRO A 99 4.37 12.86 -15.14
C PRO A 99 4.48 14.39 -15.17
N SER A 100 3.36 15.10 -15.26
CA SER A 100 3.37 16.57 -15.25
C SER A 100 3.73 17.16 -13.89
N SER A 101 3.46 16.47 -12.80
CA SER A 101 3.90 16.87 -11.47
C SER A 101 5.39 16.62 -11.21
N ALA A 102 6.00 15.72 -11.99
CA ALA A 102 7.44 15.47 -11.98
C ALA A 102 8.20 16.34 -13.00
N ALA A 103 7.50 17.01 -13.90
CA ALA A 103 8.09 17.75 -15.03
C ALA A 103 8.61 19.15 -14.68
N ALA A 104 8.70 19.48 -13.42
CA ALA A 104 9.56 20.58 -12.97
C ALA A 104 11.00 20.08 -12.72
N ALA A 105 11.52 19.22 -13.60
CA ALA A 105 12.94 18.96 -13.62
C ALA A 105 13.61 20.19 -14.24
N PRO A 106 14.46 20.91 -13.53
CA PRO A 106 15.20 22.00 -14.11
C PRO A 106 16.16 21.44 -15.16
N ASN A 107 16.20 22.11 -16.30
CA ASN A 107 17.25 21.93 -17.26
C ASN A 107 18.62 21.89 -16.57
N ASP A 108 19.43 21.00 -17.04
CA ASP A 108 20.80 20.64 -16.73
C ASP A 108 21.76 21.86 -16.62
N HIS A 109 21.65 22.74 -15.69
CA HIS A 109 22.67 23.74 -15.33
C HIS A 109 22.29 24.59 -14.11
N ALA A 110 21.81 23.98 -13.04
CA ALA A 110 21.73 24.71 -11.78
C ALA A 110 22.29 23.86 -10.65
N GLU A 111 23.53 24.13 -10.36
CA GLU A 111 24.15 23.79 -9.08
C GLU A 111 23.29 24.33 -7.93
N THR A 112 23.02 23.43 -6.96
CA THR A 112 22.79 23.78 -5.56
C THR A 112 21.75 24.86 -5.29
N ARG A 113 20.49 24.57 -5.53
CA ARG A 113 19.39 25.10 -4.75
C ARG A 113 18.47 23.95 -4.44
N GLU A 114 18.21 23.71 -3.15
CA GLU A 114 17.09 22.93 -2.69
C GLU A 114 15.84 23.42 -3.42
N SER A 115 15.55 22.77 -4.52
CA SER A 115 14.34 23.02 -5.25
C SER A 115 13.21 22.55 -4.34
N THR A 116 12.51 23.49 -3.77
CA THR A 116 11.16 23.32 -3.25
C THR A 116 10.21 23.01 -4.42
N ALA A 117 10.57 22.02 -5.24
CA ALA A 117 9.60 21.38 -6.12
C ALA A 117 8.55 20.76 -5.20
N SER A 118 7.30 21.09 -5.43
CA SER A 118 6.15 20.66 -4.65
C SER A 118 6.25 19.16 -4.39
N ARG A 119 6.72 18.82 -3.20
CA ARG A 119 6.76 17.44 -2.72
C ARG A 119 5.32 17.08 -2.40
N GLU A 120 4.69 16.32 -3.26
CA GLU A 120 3.38 15.78 -2.95
C GLU A 120 3.52 14.78 -1.81
N SER A 121 2.81 15.06 -0.73
CA SER A 121 2.68 14.18 0.40
C SER A 121 1.57 13.18 0.13
N VAL A 122 1.85 11.90 0.37
CA VAL A 122 0.88 10.82 0.21
C VAL A 122 0.62 10.19 1.57
N GLU A 123 -0.63 10.18 1.98
CA GLU A 123 -1.08 9.53 3.19
C GLU A 123 -1.47 8.08 2.89
N PHE A 124 -0.88 7.13 3.62
CA PHE A 124 -1.24 5.72 3.58
C PHE A 124 -2.14 5.38 4.75
N THR A 125 -3.19 4.64 4.44
CA THR A 125 -4.19 4.20 5.42
C THR A 125 -4.34 2.69 5.40
N TYR A 126 -4.92 2.13 6.44
CA TYR A 126 -5.21 0.70 6.51
C TYR A 126 -6.54 0.44 7.23
N SER A 127 -7.09 -0.71 6.97
CA SER A 127 -8.23 -1.28 7.68
C SER A 127 -7.97 -2.75 7.99
N VAL A 128 -8.62 -3.28 9.00
CA VAL A 128 -8.49 -4.67 9.43
C VAL A 128 -9.87 -5.25 9.68
N THR A 129 -10.14 -6.40 9.09
CA THR A 129 -11.33 -7.20 9.38
C THR A 129 -10.93 -8.54 9.96
N TRP A 130 -11.47 -8.89 11.11
CA TRP A 130 -11.30 -10.17 11.76
C TRP A 130 -12.51 -11.05 11.52
N THR A 131 -12.28 -12.28 11.09
CA THR A 131 -13.34 -13.26 10.83
C THR A 131 -13.05 -14.56 11.59
N HIS A 132 -14.04 -15.06 12.29
CA HIS A 132 -13.94 -16.38 12.93
C HIS A 132 -14.02 -17.48 11.86
N THR A 133 -13.18 -18.50 12.01
CA THR A 133 -13.21 -19.71 11.19
C THR A 133 -13.15 -20.96 12.09
N ASP A 134 -13.75 -22.04 11.64
CA ASP A 134 -13.68 -23.35 12.31
C ASP A 134 -12.51 -24.21 11.82
N VAL A 135 -11.74 -23.71 10.87
CA VAL A 135 -10.54 -24.41 10.36
C VAL A 135 -9.50 -24.53 11.49
N PRO A 136 -9.04 -25.76 11.81
CA PRO A 136 -8.05 -25.95 12.84
C PRO A 136 -6.66 -25.48 12.37
N TYR A 137 -5.83 -25.07 13.32
CA TYR A 137 -4.46 -24.61 13.06
C TYR A 137 -3.64 -25.61 12.25
N SER A 138 -3.86 -26.90 12.47
CA SER A 138 -3.17 -27.98 11.76
C SER A 138 -3.46 -28.02 10.24
N ARG A 139 -4.46 -27.30 9.80
CA ARG A 139 -4.87 -27.24 8.39
C ARG A 139 -4.63 -25.89 7.72
N ARG A 140 -4.01 -24.97 8.43
CA ARG A 140 -3.73 -23.66 7.83
C ARG A 140 -2.61 -23.69 6.81
#